data_f3da6e76444360e46841ac23b3a647aa
#
_entry.id   f3da6e76444360e46841ac23b3a647aa
#
_cell.length_a   1.000
_cell.length_b   1.000
_cell.length_c   1.000
_cell.angle_alpha   90.00
_cell.angle_beta   90.00
_cell.angle_gamma   90.00
#
_symmetry.space_group_name_H-M   'P 1'
#
loop_
_entity.id
_entity.type
_entity.pdbx_description
1 polymer ?
#
loop_
_entity_poly.entity_id
_entity_poly.type
_entity_poly.pdbx_seq_one_letter_code
_entity_poly.pdbx_strand_id
1 'polypeptide(L)'
;SIKFCKRRHFNYLFDFLSFDTIMTEMKIKVSHEVPIKLLEASRQFNDYDYCLVHLLDQKPEYKHYYKYAKVYDREVLLDNSIFELGKAFDSKEFAKKVEEIEPTYYIIPDSLQNAYETLTNFNNFTKEYTNLPGLKIGVVQGRTWNELFQCYQYISESADYVAISFDYDYYLTTGESTTNDKLEFWCSGRQRFIDQLIDRGVFRFDKPHHLLGCSLAREFKHYVDIPAIRSVD
;
A
#
# COMPACT_ATOMS: atom_id res chain seq x y z
N SER A 1 20.08 49.85 -21.26
CA SER A 1 18.89 50.20 -20.51
C SER A 1 18.30 48.87 -19.92
N ILE A 2 18.64 48.60 -18.68
CA ILE A 2 18.25 47.39 -17.96
C ILE A 2 16.96 47.68 -17.20
N LYS A 3 15.88 46.97 -17.52
CA LYS A 3 14.61 47.05 -16.78
C LYS A 3 14.64 46.08 -15.60
N PHE A 4 14.65 46.62 -14.39
CA PHE A 4 14.43 45.91 -13.13
C PHE A 4 12.99 45.42 -13.04
N CYS A 5 12.83 44.10 -12.89
CA CYS A 5 11.55 43.50 -12.55
C CYS A 5 11.40 43.43 -11.01
N LYS A 6 10.45 44.17 -10.46
CA LYS A 6 10.13 44.20 -9.04
C LYS A 6 9.54 42.84 -8.60
N ARG A 7 10.28 42.08 -7.76
CA ARG A 7 9.74 40.96 -7.01
C ARG A 7 8.77 41.47 -5.94
N ARG A 8 7.50 41.07 -6.01
CA ARG A 8 6.54 41.22 -4.92
C ARG A 8 6.92 40.26 -3.81
N HIS A 9 7.20 40.80 -2.63
CA HIS A 9 7.32 40.03 -1.39
C HIS A 9 5.92 39.57 -0.99
N PHE A 10 5.66 38.27 -1.03
CA PHE A 10 4.60 37.66 -0.30
C PHE A 10 5.16 37.26 1.06
N ASN A 11 4.75 37.98 2.10
CA ASN A 11 4.98 37.60 3.49
C ASN A 11 4.03 36.46 3.83
N TYR A 12 4.53 35.22 3.83
CA TYR A 12 3.90 34.12 4.52
C TYR A 12 4.53 34.05 5.92
N LEU A 13 3.85 34.58 6.93
CA LEU A 13 4.00 34.13 8.30
C LEU A 13 3.42 32.70 8.37
N PHE A 14 4.24 31.69 8.12
CA PHE A 14 3.92 30.33 8.49
C PHE A 14 4.32 30.14 9.95
N ASP A 15 3.35 29.83 10.80
CA ASP A 15 3.55 29.45 12.19
C ASP A 15 4.58 28.34 12.29
N PHE A 16 5.72 28.62 12.91
CA PHE A 16 6.83 27.67 13.16
C PHE A 16 6.38 26.45 13.97
N LEU A 17 5.24 26.52 14.67
CA LEU A 17 4.65 25.45 15.46
C LEU A 17 3.98 24.35 14.61
N SER A 18 3.68 24.60 13.32
CA SER A 18 3.07 23.60 12.45
C SER A 18 4.11 22.71 11.75
N PHE A 19 5.34 23.17 11.60
CA PHE A 19 6.39 22.44 10.87
C PHE A 19 6.94 21.26 11.68
N ASP A 20 7.14 21.42 13.00
CA ASP A 20 7.63 20.34 13.85
C ASP A 20 6.57 19.25 14.07
N THR A 21 5.28 19.59 14.06
CA THR A 21 4.18 18.61 14.15
C THR A 21 4.01 17.83 12.85
N ILE A 22 4.25 18.47 11.69
CA ILE A 22 4.17 17.81 10.36
C ILE A 22 5.37 16.87 10.14
N MET A 23 6.56 17.22 10.65
CA MET A 23 7.78 16.40 10.50
C MET A 23 7.78 15.15 11.39
N THR A 24 6.98 15.10 12.45
CA THR A 24 6.88 13.92 13.33
C THR A 24 5.99 12.80 12.76
N GLU A 25 5.19 13.06 11.73
CA GLU A 25 4.28 12.07 11.13
C GLU A 25 4.76 11.44 9.81
N MET A 26 5.95 11.78 9.31
CA MET A 26 6.43 11.33 7.99
C MET A 26 7.24 10.03 8.02
N LYS A 27 6.96 9.14 8.97
CA LYS A 27 7.58 7.81 9.02
C LYS A 27 6.75 6.81 8.21
N ILE A 28 7.40 6.07 7.31
CA ILE A 28 6.77 4.90 6.67
C ILE A 28 6.50 3.87 7.77
N LYS A 29 5.23 3.51 7.96
CA LYS A 29 4.81 2.48 8.92
C LYS A 29 5.21 1.10 8.39
N VAL A 30 5.74 0.26 9.26
CA VAL A 30 6.19 -1.09 8.91
C VAL A 30 5.40 -2.12 9.71
N SER A 31 4.93 -3.15 9.04
CA SER A 31 4.42 -4.35 9.69
C SER A 31 5.05 -5.59 9.05
N HIS A 32 5.27 -6.61 9.85
CA HIS A 32 5.77 -7.89 9.39
C HIS A 32 4.67 -8.93 9.57
N GLU A 33 4.53 -9.80 8.60
CA GLU A 33 3.85 -11.06 8.83
C GLU A 33 4.61 -11.85 9.87
N VAL A 34 3.91 -12.32 10.89
CA VAL A 34 4.55 -13.05 11.98
C VAL A 34 3.87 -14.39 12.22
N PRO A 35 4.62 -15.41 12.64
CA PRO A 35 4.04 -16.66 13.09
C PRO A 35 3.00 -16.43 14.19
N ILE A 36 1.91 -17.19 14.19
CA ILE A 36 0.80 -17.02 15.14
C ILE A 36 1.26 -16.94 16.60
N LYS A 37 2.27 -17.74 16.96
CA LYS A 37 2.84 -17.74 18.33
C LYS A 37 3.53 -16.43 18.72
N LEU A 38 3.82 -15.56 17.76
CA LEU A 38 4.54 -14.30 17.98
C LEU A 38 3.63 -13.07 17.81
N LEU A 39 2.32 -13.24 17.58
CA LEU A 39 1.39 -12.14 17.34
C LEU A 39 1.43 -11.09 18.45
N GLU A 40 1.37 -11.50 19.74
CA GLU A 40 1.43 -10.53 20.85
C GLU A 40 2.80 -9.83 20.93
N ALA A 41 3.90 -10.55 20.65
CA ALA A 41 5.23 -9.96 20.65
C ALA A 41 5.43 -8.96 19.49
N SER A 42 4.75 -9.17 18.35
CA SER A 42 4.89 -8.33 17.17
C SER A 42 4.44 -6.88 17.40
N ARG A 43 3.54 -6.64 18.35
CA ARG A 43 3.13 -5.29 18.75
C ARG A 43 4.27 -4.39 19.24
N GLN A 44 5.41 -4.97 19.61
CA GLN A 44 6.58 -4.21 20.05
C GLN A 44 7.40 -3.62 18.90
N PHE A 45 7.26 -4.15 17.70
CA PHE A 45 8.05 -3.76 16.53
C PHE A 45 7.23 -3.46 15.28
N ASN A 46 5.98 -3.89 15.20
CA ASN A 46 5.06 -3.55 14.11
C ASN A 46 4.33 -2.24 14.43
N ASP A 47 4.32 -1.31 13.48
CA ASP A 47 3.59 -0.03 13.61
C ASP A 47 2.06 -0.25 13.48
N TYR A 48 1.61 -1.30 12.77
CA TYR A 48 0.22 -1.74 12.62
C TYR A 48 0.16 -3.27 12.52
N ASP A 49 -1.03 -3.86 12.57
CA ASP A 49 -1.21 -5.30 12.53
C ASP A 49 -1.64 -5.76 11.12
N TYR A 50 -0.82 -6.61 10.46
CA TYR A 50 -1.08 -7.16 9.13
C TYR A 50 -1.79 -8.50 9.24
N CYS A 51 -3.00 -8.60 8.67
CA CYS A 51 -3.90 -9.74 8.80
C CYS A 51 -4.14 -10.45 7.47
N LEU A 52 -3.81 -11.72 7.38
CA LEU A 52 -4.10 -12.57 6.22
C LEU A 52 -5.49 -13.21 6.34
N VAL A 53 -6.39 -12.90 5.40
CA VAL A 53 -7.80 -13.33 5.48
C VAL A 53 -7.98 -14.83 5.56
N HIS A 54 -7.16 -15.60 4.84
CA HIS A 54 -7.28 -17.07 4.79
C HIS A 54 -7.00 -17.75 6.13
N LEU A 55 -6.28 -17.11 7.05
CA LEU A 55 -5.98 -17.65 8.38
C LEU A 55 -7.12 -17.45 9.39
N LEU A 56 -8.04 -16.52 9.14
CA LEU A 56 -9.10 -16.20 10.10
C LEU A 56 -10.01 -17.36 10.43
N ASP A 57 -10.33 -18.23 9.48
CA ASP A 57 -11.17 -19.40 9.72
C ASP A 57 -10.37 -20.65 10.12
N GLN A 58 -9.09 -20.66 9.81
CA GLN A 58 -8.24 -21.82 10.12
C GLN A 58 -7.70 -21.81 11.55
N LYS A 59 -7.61 -20.62 12.17
CA LYS A 59 -6.94 -20.40 13.45
C LYS A 59 -7.76 -19.48 14.36
N PRO A 60 -8.52 -20.03 15.32
CA PRO A 60 -9.35 -19.24 16.23
C PRO A 60 -8.56 -18.17 17.02
N GLU A 61 -7.34 -18.49 17.45
CA GLU A 61 -6.44 -17.56 18.14
C GLU A 61 -6.02 -16.37 17.25
N TYR A 62 -5.81 -16.60 15.95
CA TYR A 62 -5.51 -15.59 14.97
C TYR A 62 -6.69 -14.62 14.80
N LYS A 63 -7.88 -15.17 14.58
CA LYS A 63 -9.12 -14.39 14.49
C LYS A 63 -9.34 -13.55 15.75
N HIS A 64 -9.18 -14.15 16.93
CA HIS A 64 -9.35 -13.45 18.21
C HIS A 64 -8.40 -12.27 18.33
N TYR A 65 -7.12 -12.44 17.99
CA TYR A 65 -6.11 -11.38 18.03
C TYR A 65 -6.53 -10.15 17.23
N TYR A 66 -6.92 -10.33 15.95
CA TYR A 66 -7.28 -9.22 15.07
C TYR A 66 -8.63 -8.60 15.39
N LYS A 67 -9.61 -9.40 15.79
CA LYS A 67 -10.94 -8.90 16.18
C LYS A 67 -10.87 -7.93 17.35
N TYR A 68 -9.92 -8.11 18.25
CA TYR A 68 -9.74 -7.26 19.43
C TYR A 68 -8.61 -6.25 19.31
N ALA A 69 -7.98 -6.11 18.15
CA ALA A 69 -6.88 -5.18 17.93
C ALA A 69 -7.24 -3.72 18.30
N LYS A 70 -8.48 -3.28 18.00
CA LYS A 70 -8.98 -1.94 18.35
C LYS A 70 -8.99 -1.66 19.87
N VAL A 71 -9.15 -2.67 20.71
CA VAL A 71 -9.08 -2.51 22.17
C VAL A 71 -7.69 -2.08 22.63
N TYR A 72 -6.68 -2.38 21.81
CA TYR A 72 -5.27 -2.02 22.04
C TYR A 72 -4.84 -0.82 21.20
N ASP A 73 -5.81 -0.06 20.63
CA ASP A 73 -5.54 1.09 19.76
C ASP A 73 -4.64 0.75 18.56
N ARG A 74 -4.85 -0.46 17.99
CA ARG A 74 -4.08 -0.96 16.85
C ARG A 74 -4.85 -0.78 15.55
N GLU A 75 -4.16 -0.23 14.54
CA GLU A 75 -4.64 -0.28 13.16
C GLU A 75 -4.47 -1.70 12.62
N VAL A 76 -5.46 -2.18 11.88
CA VAL A 76 -5.42 -3.48 11.20
C VAL A 76 -5.53 -3.26 9.70
N LEU A 77 -4.62 -3.86 8.94
CA LEU A 77 -4.71 -4.02 7.50
C LEU A 77 -5.11 -5.47 7.21
N LEU A 78 -6.29 -5.68 6.62
CA LEU A 78 -6.77 -6.99 6.20
C LEU A 78 -6.39 -7.24 4.74
N ASP A 79 -5.47 -8.17 4.53
CA ASP A 79 -5.01 -8.62 3.22
C ASP A 79 -5.92 -9.70 2.64
N ASN A 80 -6.09 -9.71 1.32
CA ASN A 80 -6.93 -10.67 0.60
C ASN A 80 -6.25 -12.03 0.37
N SER A 81 -5.00 -12.19 0.77
CA SER A 81 -4.20 -13.43 0.70
C SER A 81 -4.02 -14.02 -0.70
N ILE A 82 -4.03 -13.19 -1.73
CA ILE A 82 -3.90 -13.68 -3.11
C ILE A 82 -2.54 -14.34 -3.36
N PHE A 83 -1.49 -13.84 -2.71
CA PHE A 83 -0.13 -14.37 -2.86
C PHE A 83 -0.04 -15.80 -2.32
N GLU A 84 -0.58 -16.06 -1.13
CA GLU A 84 -0.58 -17.38 -0.47
C GLU A 84 -1.49 -18.38 -1.15
N LEU A 85 -2.64 -17.92 -1.66
CA LEU A 85 -3.65 -18.78 -2.27
C LEU A 85 -3.44 -18.99 -3.78
N GLY A 86 -2.66 -18.12 -4.44
CA GLY A 86 -2.46 -18.12 -5.88
C GLY A 86 -3.70 -17.75 -6.69
N LYS A 87 -4.76 -17.26 -6.03
CA LYS A 87 -6.01 -16.81 -6.64
C LYS A 87 -6.71 -15.80 -5.72
N ALA A 88 -7.56 -14.95 -6.30
CA ALA A 88 -8.38 -14.02 -5.55
C ALA A 88 -9.24 -14.75 -4.50
N PHE A 89 -9.35 -14.17 -3.31
CA PHE A 89 -10.31 -14.61 -2.30
C PHE A 89 -11.73 -14.34 -2.78
N ASP A 90 -12.69 -15.19 -2.39
CA ASP A 90 -14.09 -14.97 -2.76
C ASP A 90 -14.59 -13.64 -2.18
N SER A 91 -15.12 -12.76 -3.03
CA SER A 91 -15.50 -11.40 -2.67
C SER A 91 -16.58 -11.34 -1.60
N LYS A 92 -17.55 -12.27 -1.62
CA LYS A 92 -18.63 -12.31 -0.64
C LYS A 92 -18.12 -12.77 0.73
N GLU A 93 -17.28 -13.78 0.74
CA GLU A 93 -16.66 -14.24 1.99
C GLU A 93 -15.68 -13.20 2.53
N PHE A 94 -14.94 -12.51 1.64
CA PHE A 94 -14.06 -11.41 2.04
C PHE A 94 -14.84 -10.27 2.70
N ALA A 95 -15.95 -9.85 2.10
CA ALA A 95 -16.80 -8.80 2.68
C ALA A 95 -17.29 -9.17 4.09
N LYS A 96 -17.69 -10.43 4.31
CA LYS A 96 -18.06 -10.91 5.66
C LYS A 96 -16.90 -10.83 6.65
N LYS A 97 -15.65 -11.08 6.19
CA LYS A 97 -14.47 -10.95 7.06
C LYS A 97 -14.18 -9.50 7.39
N VAL A 98 -14.37 -8.58 6.44
CA VAL A 98 -14.26 -7.14 6.69
C VAL A 98 -15.29 -6.72 7.76
N GLU A 99 -16.55 -7.16 7.66
CA GLU A 99 -17.57 -6.89 8.68
C GLU A 99 -17.23 -7.52 10.05
N GLU A 100 -16.67 -8.74 10.06
CA GLU A 100 -16.33 -9.45 11.30
C GLU A 100 -15.14 -8.84 12.04
N ILE A 101 -14.10 -8.44 11.30
CA ILE A 101 -12.84 -7.92 11.86
C ILE A 101 -12.90 -6.40 12.06
N GLU A 102 -13.70 -5.70 11.25
CA GLU A 102 -13.76 -4.25 11.18
C GLU A 102 -12.36 -3.60 11.07
N PRO A 103 -11.56 -3.96 10.06
CA PRO A 103 -10.19 -3.48 9.94
C PRO A 103 -10.15 -1.98 9.69
N THR A 104 -8.98 -1.35 9.93
CA THR A 104 -8.73 0.04 9.55
C THR A 104 -8.62 0.17 8.04
N TYR A 105 -7.96 -0.80 7.41
CA TYR A 105 -7.75 -0.88 5.97
C TYR A 105 -8.02 -2.30 5.48
N TYR A 106 -8.51 -2.46 4.25
CA TYR A 106 -8.64 -3.78 3.63
C TYR A 106 -8.29 -3.74 2.14
N ILE A 107 -7.57 -4.76 1.68
CA ILE A 107 -7.15 -4.91 0.29
C ILE A 107 -8.25 -5.63 -0.47
N ILE A 108 -8.88 -4.92 -1.41
CA ILE A 108 -9.92 -5.49 -2.27
C ILE A 108 -9.33 -6.65 -3.08
N PRO A 109 -10.04 -7.81 -3.20
CA PRO A 109 -9.59 -8.94 -4.00
C PRO A 109 -9.18 -8.53 -5.41
N ASP A 110 -7.93 -8.79 -5.77
CA ASP A 110 -7.31 -8.45 -7.04
C ASP A 110 -6.90 -9.71 -7.83
N SER A 111 -6.21 -9.55 -8.94
CA SER A 111 -5.70 -10.66 -9.76
C SER A 111 -4.25 -10.41 -10.12
N LEU A 112 -3.35 -11.34 -9.74
CA LEU A 112 -1.91 -11.20 -9.91
C LEU A 112 -1.55 -10.92 -11.37
N GLN A 113 -0.84 -9.81 -11.59
CA GLN A 113 -0.34 -9.36 -12.88
C GLN A 113 -1.41 -9.23 -13.99
N ASN A 114 -2.67 -9.03 -13.61
CA ASN A 114 -3.79 -8.89 -14.53
C ASN A 114 -4.58 -7.62 -14.24
N ALA A 115 -4.23 -6.51 -14.92
CA ALA A 115 -4.86 -5.21 -14.73
C ALA A 115 -6.37 -5.24 -15.00
N TYR A 116 -6.79 -5.87 -16.08
CA TYR A 116 -8.21 -5.90 -16.48
C TYR A 116 -9.08 -6.62 -15.43
N GLU A 117 -8.66 -7.78 -15.00
CA GLU A 117 -9.39 -8.56 -14.00
C GLU A 117 -9.39 -7.86 -12.64
N THR A 118 -8.25 -7.28 -12.24
CA THR A 118 -8.14 -6.48 -11.01
C THR A 118 -9.12 -5.32 -11.01
N LEU A 119 -9.18 -4.53 -12.08
CA LEU A 119 -10.12 -3.41 -12.19
C LEU A 119 -11.58 -3.87 -12.22
N THR A 120 -11.85 -5.01 -12.86
CA THR A 120 -13.19 -5.61 -12.87
C THR A 120 -13.61 -6.04 -11.46
N ASN A 121 -12.73 -6.73 -10.73
CA ASN A 121 -12.97 -7.16 -9.35
C ASN A 121 -13.17 -5.95 -8.43
N PHE A 122 -12.31 -4.94 -8.55
CA PHE A 122 -12.40 -3.70 -7.77
C PHE A 122 -13.75 -3.02 -7.96
N ASN A 123 -14.20 -2.86 -9.23
CA ASN A 123 -15.46 -2.22 -9.55
C ASN A 123 -16.67 -3.01 -9.03
N ASN A 124 -16.67 -4.33 -9.24
CA ASN A 124 -17.75 -5.19 -8.77
C ASN A 124 -17.84 -5.16 -7.26
N PHE A 125 -16.70 -5.30 -6.56
CA PHE A 125 -16.64 -5.27 -5.09
C PHE A 125 -17.13 -3.94 -4.52
N THR A 126 -16.63 -2.82 -5.03
CA THR A 126 -17.01 -1.49 -4.51
C THR A 126 -18.46 -1.13 -4.79
N LYS A 127 -19.03 -1.64 -5.89
CA LYS A 127 -20.43 -1.46 -6.23
C LYS A 127 -21.37 -2.31 -5.35
N GLU A 128 -20.96 -3.54 -5.06
CA GLU A 128 -21.77 -4.49 -4.28
C GLU A 128 -21.69 -4.22 -2.79
N TYR A 129 -20.50 -3.86 -2.28
CA TYR A 129 -20.22 -3.68 -0.85
C TYR A 129 -19.91 -2.21 -0.52
N THR A 130 -20.92 -1.37 -0.53
CA THR A 130 -20.77 0.11 -0.39
C THR A 130 -20.49 0.59 1.02
N ASN A 131 -20.90 -0.16 2.06
CA ASN A 131 -20.92 0.28 3.46
C ASN A 131 -20.02 -0.55 4.39
N LEU A 132 -18.99 -1.18 3.87
CA LEU A 132 -18.05 -1.92 4.71
C LEU A 132 -17.21 -0.97 5.58
N PRO A 133 -16.90 -1.37 6.83
CA PRO A 133 -16.05 -0.59 7.71
C PRO A 133 -14.60 -0.58 7.21
N GLY A 134 -13.90 0.53 7.41
CA GLY A 134 -12.49 0.70 7.02
C GLY A 134 -12.29 1.34 5.65
N LEU A 135 -11.02 1.59 5.32
CA LEU A 135 -10.61 2.23 4.07
C LEU A 135 -10.22 1.18 3.02
N LYS A 136 -10.68 1.40 1.79
CA LYS A 136 -10.46 0.50 0.66
C LYS A 136 -9.07 0.70 0.05
N ILE A 137 -8.28 -0.35 0.02
CA ILE A 137 -7.01 -0.40 -0.70
C ILE A 137 -7.24 -1.08 -2.04
N GLY A 138 -6.93 -0.38 -3.12
CA GLY A 138 -6.88 -0.96 -4.47
C GLY A 138 -5.45 -1.29 -4.85
N VAL A 139 -5.24 -2.48 -5.43
CA VAL A 139 -3.92 -2.94 -5.87
C VAL A 139 -3.69 -2.56 -7.32
N VAL A 140 -2.52 -2.03 -7.61
CA VAL A 140 -2.04 -1.85 -9.00
C VAL A 140 -1.53 -3.18 -9.50
N GLN A 141 -2.04 -3.66 -10.63
CA GLN A 141 -1.63 -4.92 -11.25
C GLN A 141 -1.40 -4.75 -12.76
N GLY A 142 -0.48 -5.56 -13.31
CA GLY A 142 -0.14 -5.56 -14.74
C GLY A 142 1.21 -6.20 -15.01
N ARG A 143 1.50 -6.51 -16.29
CA ARG A 143 2.76 -7.11 -16.76
C ARG A 143 3.64 -6.14 -17.53
N THR A 144 3.05 -5.04 -18.01
CA THR A 144 3.72 -4.04 -18.83
C THR A 144 3.56 -2.65 -18.20
N TRP A 145 4.42 -1.71 -18.59
CA TRP A 145 4.26 -0.31 -18.19
C TRP A 145 2.84 0.19 -18.43
N ASN A 146 2.30 -0.04 -19.62
CA ASN A 146 0.98 0.49 -19.98
C ASN A 146 -0.14 -0.08 -19.10
N GLU A 147 -0.11 -1.38 -18.80
CA GLU A 147 -1.09 -2.02 -17.92
C GLU A 147 -0.98 -1.49 -16.49
N LEU A 148 0.23 -1.45 -15.93
CA LEU A 148 0.48 -0.92 -14.59
C LEU A 148 0.10 0.56 -14.50
N PHE A 149 0.43 1.36 -15.51
CA PHE A 149 0.11 2.77 -15.58
C PHE A 149 -1.40 3.03 -15.63
N GLN A 150 -2.12 2.33 -16.50
CA GLN A 150 -3.58 2.46 -16.60
C GLN A 150 -4.28 1.98 -15.34
N CYS A 151 -3.81 0.87 -14.77
CA CYS A 151 -4.31 0.35 -13.50
C CYS A 151 -4.07 1.36 -12.36
N TYR A 152 -2.86 1.93 -12.28
CA TYR A 152 -2.52 2.95 -11.30
C TYR A 152 -3.44 4.18 -11.41
N GLN A 153 -3.63 4.71 -12.63
CA GLN A 153 -4.48 5.89 -12.84
C GLN A 153 -5.90 5.62 -12.30
N TYR A 154 -6.48 4.48 -12.67
CA TYR A 154 -7.84 4.15 -12.25
C TYR A 154 -7.94 3.93 -10.72
N ILE A 155 -7.05 3.11 -10.15
CA ILE A 155 -7.05 2.79 -8.71
C ILE A 155 -6.81 4.05 -7.89
N SER A 156 -5.85 4.90 -8.27
CA SER A 156 -5.54 6.13 -7.53
C SER A 156 -6.66 7.17 -7.53
N GLU A 157 -7.58 7.11 -8.49
CA GLU A 157 -8.78 7.95 -8.50
C GLU A 157 -9.92 7.36 -7.66
N SER A 158 -10.04 6.02 -7.64
CA SER A 158 -11.23 5.31 -7.16
C SER A 158 -11.09 4.71 -5.76
N ALA A 159 -9.87 4.35 -5.33
CA ALA A 159 -9.59 3.79 -4.02
C ALA A 159 -9.28 4.87 -2.97
N ASP A 160 -9.44 4.52 -1.68
CA ASP A 160 -9.01 5.37 -0.58
C ASP A 160 -7.49 5.33 -0.39
N TYR A 161 -6.88 4.19 -0.75
CA TYR A 161 -5.46 3.88 -0.60
C TYR A 161 -4.97 3.08 -1.82
N VAL A 162 -3.74 3.29 -2.26
CA VAL A 162 -3.15 2.59 -3.42
C VAL A 162 -2.10 1.61 -2.95
N ALA A 163 -2.16 0.35 -3.38
CA ALA A 163 -1.10 -0.62 -3.11
C ALA A 163 -0.29 -0.95 -4.36
N ILE A 164 1.04 -1.03 -4.21
CA ILE A 164 1.99 -1.37 -5.27
C ILE A 164 2.84 -2.55 -4.81
N SER A 165 2.75 -3.67 -5.52
CA SER A 165 3.49 -4.89 -5.19
C SER A 165 4.98 -4.80 -5.52
N PHE A 166 5.79 -5.67 -4.91
CA PHE A 166 7.24 -5.73 -5.11
C PHE A 166 7.66 -6.67 -6.25
N ASP A 167 6.80 -7.60 -6.68
CA ASP A 167 7.19 -8.78 -7.47
C ASP A 167 6.64 -8.81 -8.91
N TYR A 168 6.34 -7.65 -9.52
CA TYR A 168 5.90 -7.64 -10.91
C TYR A 168 6.98 -8.11 -11.88
N ASP A 169 6.60 -8.93 -12.87
CA ASP A 169 7.49 -9.36 -13.97
C ASP A 169 8.10 -8.16 -14.70
N TYR A 170 7.36 -7.06 -14.81
CA TYR A 170 7.84 -5.80 -15.37
C TYR A 170 9.13 -5.32 -14.71
N TYR A 171 9.29 -5.48 -13.40
CA TYR A 171 10.48 -5.05 -12.68
C TYR A 171 11.73 -5.88 -13.04
N LEU A 172 11.55 -7.15 -13.42
CA LEU A 172 12.65 -8.00 -13.88
C LEU A 172 13.23 -7.52 -15.21
N THR A 173 12.45 -6.79 -16.00
CA THR A 173 12.88 -6.24 -17.30
C THR A 173 13.40 -4.81 -17.21
N THR A 174 13.08 -4.09 -16.14
CA THR A 174 13.40 -2.67 -15.96
C THR A 174 14.29 -2.40 -14.75
N GLY A 175 14.30 -3.29 -13.78
CA GLY A 175 15.18 -3.23 -12.62
C GLY A 175 16.64 -3.40 -13.01
N GLU A 176 17.54 -2.97 -12.12
CA GLU A 176 18.98 -3.07 -12.28
C GLU A 176 19.60 -3.82 -11.10
N SER A 177 20.56 -4.69 -11.41
CA SER A 177 21.34 -5.39 -10.38
C SER A 177 22.76 -5.60 -10.85
N THR A 178 23.71 -5.50 -9.94
CA THR A 178 25.10 -5.87 -10.16
C THR A 178 25.33 -7.38 -10.05
N THR A 179 24.32 -8.11 -9.61
CA THR A 179 24.28 -9.56 -9.45
C THR A 179 23.04 -10.11 -10.18
N ASN A 180 22.92 -11.43 -10.28
CA ASN A 180 21.70 -12.07 -10.77
C ASN A 180 20.64 -12.24 -9.66
N ASP A 181 20.65 -11.37 -8.66
CA ASP A 181 19.71 -11.43 -7.55
C ASP A 181 18.35 -10.83 -7.95
N LYS A 182 17.34 -11.67 -7.98
CA LYS A 182 15.97 -11.32 -8.34
C LYS A 182 15.38 -10.26 -7.39
N LEU A 183 15.75 -10.29 -6.12
CA LEU A 183 15.27 -9.30 -5.14
C LEU A 183 15.77 -7.89 -5.46
N GLU A 184 17.01 -7.77 -5.95
CA GLU A 184 17.59 -6.51 -6.41
C GLU A 184 16.83 -5.95 -7.61
N PHE A 185 16.50 -6.81 -8.59
CA PHE A 185 15.72 -6.39 -9.76
C PHE A 185 14.33 -5.90 -9.35
N TRP A 186 13.64 -6.60 -8.46
CA TRP A 186 12.35 -6.17 -7.96
C TRP A 186 12.42 -4.86 -7.20
N CYS A 187 13.38 -4.71 -6.29
CA CYS A 187 13.61 -3.49 -5.52
C CYS A 187 13.83 -2.28 -6.43
N SER A 188 14.84 -2.35 -7.30
CA SER A 188 15.18 -1.25 -8.22
C SER A 188 14.11 -1.02 -9.28
N GLY A 189 13.41 -2.07 -9.71
CA GLY A 189 12.28 -1.98 -10.65
C GLY A 189 11.09 -1.23 -10.06
N ARG A 190 10.72 -1.50 -8.80
CA ARG A 190 9.65 -0.77 -8.11
C ARG A 190 10.02 0.70 -7.89
N GLN A 191 11.26 0.98 -7.44
CA GLN A 191 11.76 2.34 -7.33
C GLN A 191 11.61 3.08 -8.67
N ARG A 192 12.10 2.48 -9.75
CA ARG A 192 12.01 3.06 -11.11
C ARG A 192 10.56 3.27 -11.57
N PHE A 193 9.66 2.34 -11.24
CA PHE A 193 8.24 2.49 -11.58
C PHE A 193 7.62 3.69 -10.88
N ILE A 194 7.87 3.88 -9.59
CA ILE A 194 7.37 5.01 -8.81
C ILE A 194 7.98 6.32 -9.33
N ASP A 195 9.29 6.36 -9.59
CA ASP A 195 9.95 7.53 -10.16
C ASP A 195 9.35 7.91 -11.53
N GLN A 196 9.05 6.93 -12.38
CA GLN A 196 8.40 7.18 -13.67
C GLN A 196 6.98 7.75 -13.53
N LEU A 197 6.22 7.34 -12.52
CA LEU A 197 4.92 7.95 -12.22
C LEU A 197 5.08 9.41 -11.79
N ILE A 198 6.10 9.71 -10.99
CA ILE A 198 6.42 11.08 -10.53
C ILE A 198 6.88 11.95 -11.70
N ASP A 199 7.85 11.49 -12.49
CA ASP A 199 8.42 12.21 -13.62
C ASP A 199 7.38 12.56 -14.69
N ARG A 200 6.38 11.69 -14.86
CA ARG A 200 5.26 11.92 -15.76
C ARG A 200 4.15 12.79 -15.16
N GLY A 201 4.28 13.22 -13.91
CA GLY A 201 3.29 14.04 -13.22
C GLY A 201 1.96 13.36 -12.96
N VAL A 202 1.95 12.03 -12.86
CA VAL A 202 0.73 11.21 -12.64
C VAL A 202 0.67 10.60 -11.25
N PHE A 203 1.78 10.62 -10.51
CA PHE A 203 1.80 10.15 -9.12
C PHE A 203 0.91 11.03 -8.24
N ARG A 204 0.01 10.41 -7.50
CA ARG A 204 -0.96 11.08 -6.64
C ARG A 204 -0.39 11.31 -5.24
N PHE A 205 0.28 12.44 -5.03
CA PHE A 205 0.83 12.84 -3.72
C PHE A 205 -0.25 13.07 -2.65
N ASP A 206 -1.48 13.29 -3.06
CA ASP A 206 -2.65 13.47 -2.19
C ASP A 206 -3.30 12.13 -1.77
N LYS A 207 -2.85 11.01 -2.33
CA LYS A 207 -3.30 9.66 -1.98
C LYS A 207 -2.24 8.92 -1.17
N PRO A 208 -2.61 8.23 -0.07
CA PRO A 208 -1.68 7.35 0.61
C PRO A 208 -1.39 6.11 -0.22
N HIS A 209 -0.13 5.65 -0.17
CA HIS A 209 0.33 4.45 -0.85
C HIS A 209 0.88 3.44 0.14
N HIS A 210 0.59 2.19 -0.11
CA HIS A 210 1.11 1.02 0.59
C HIS A 210 2.02 0.22 -0.35
N LEU A 211 3.19 -0.18 0.12
CA LEU A 211 4.09 -1.05 -0.63
C LEU A 211 3.87 -2.49 -0.17
N LEU A 212 3.23 -3.31 -1.01
CA LEU A 212 3.02 -4.74 -0.73
C LEU A 212 4.33 -5.49 -0.88
N GLY A 213 4.74 -6.16 0.20
CA GLY A 213 5.99 -6.88 0.30
C GLY A 213 7.22 -5.98 0.34
N CYS A 214 8.21 -6.40 1.13
CA CYS A 214 9.52 -5.78 1.18
C CYS A 214 10.61 -6.80 0.92
N SER A 215 11.20 -6.78 -0.27
CA SER A 215 12.31 -7.67 -0.57
C SER A 215 13.62 -7.25 0.12
N LEU A 216 13.87 -5.96 0.22
CA LEU A 216 15.10 -5.42 0.78
C LEU A 216 14.82 -4.13 1.57
N ALA A 217 15.03 -4.15 2.88
CA ALA A 217 14.76 -3.01 3.77
C ALA A 217 15.44 -1.70 3.34
N ARG A 218 16.57 -1.76 2.62
CA ARG A 218 17.24 -0.58 2.07
C ARG A 218 16.42 0.17 1.03
N GLU A 219 15.40 -0.48 0.42
CA GLU A 219 14.49 0.14 -0.54
C GLU A 219 13.81 1.38 0.04
N PHE A 220 13.48 1.35 1.33
CA PHE A 220 12.75 2.45 1.99
C PHE A 220 13.50 3.79 1.99
N LYS A 221 14.83 3.75 1.93
CA LYS A 221 15.63 4.99 1.84
C LYS A 221 15.30 5.80 0.58
N HIS A 222 14.82 5.14 -0.48
CA HIS A 222 14.42 5.79 -1.72
C HIS A 222 13.17 6.64 -1.55
N TYR A 223 12.30 6.28 -0.59
CA TYR A 223 10.97 6.88 -0.45
C TYR A 223 10.85 7.89 0.70
N VAL A 224 11.95 8.20 1.42
CA VAL A 224 11.92 9.09 2.60
C VAL A 224 11.38 10.49 2.29
N ASP A 225 11.59 10.96 1.05
CA ASP A 225 11.13 12.26 0.58
C ASP A 225 9.80 12.19 -0.20
N ILE A 226 9.11 11.04 -0.15
CA ILE A 226 7.81 10.82 -0.79
C ILE A 226 6.74 10.58 0.30
N PRO A 227 6.16 11.64 0.88
CA PRO A 227 5.24 11.53 2.02
C PRO A 227 3.98 10.71 1.75
N ALA A 228 3.64 10.52 0.47
CA ALA A 228 2.51 9.70 0.05
C ALA A 228 2.74 8.19 0.25
N ILE A 229 4.00 7.73 0.34
CA ILE A 229 4.32 6.34 0.74
C ILE A 229 4.18 6.24 2.26
N ARG A 230 3.13 5.58 2.71
CA ARG A 230 2.72 5.58 4.13
C ARG A 230 3.04 4.31 4.88
N SER A 231 3.00 3.18 4.21
CA SER A 231 3.17 1.88 4.86
C SER A 231 3.74 0.82 3.93
N VAL A 232 4.26 -0.24 4.56
CA VAL A 232 4.82 -1.44 3.92
C VAL A 232 4.64 -2.64 4.84
N ASP A 233 4.51 -3.82 4.27
CA ASP A 233 4.56 -5.12 4.94
C ASP A 233 5.81 -5.92 4.57
#